data_839f69aee67bbb6f773cc0d82446dde3
#
_entry.id   839f69aee67bbb6f773cc0d82446dde3
#
_cell.length_a   1.000
_cell.length_b   1.000
_cell.length_c   1.000
_cell.angle_alpha   90.00
_cell.angle_beta   90.00
_cell.angle_gamma   90.00
#
_symmetry.space_group_name_H-M   'P 1'
#
loop_
_entity.id
_entity.type
_entity.pdbx_description
1 polymer ?
#
loop_
_entity_poly.entity_id
_entity_poly.type
_entity_poly.pdbx_seq_one_letter_code
_entity_poly.pdbx_strand_id
1 'polypeptide(L)'
;MLRKIVDRHQDDCPEVIAAQTFVFRVIHLSWLKNAMLRRIATNLIGLVYCLLNCHKNIPILNFSFAYLKRLPSTISLRERIKIARIVLRNTGIYELIRRYDSKETIVVLDEGFLQIVHYLFVYESMAPDIKQVDKLLSQIPIPDAVILLSAPKRVLKERTLARGHDRIKAGSSEAVEAFISHALEVFECLKASPEIRQRLVAVNSCSNVQPFVTNGDQSSDVNRIIEILISGCIYGRA
;
A
#
# COMPACT_ATOMS: atom_id res chain seq x y z
N MET A 1 -8.06 -9.43 -17.21
CA MET A 1 -6.90 -10.35 -17.12
C MET A 1 -7.01 -11.27 -15.91
N LEU A 2 -7.34 -10.82 -14.71
CA LEU A 2 -7.61 -11.65 -13.52
C LEU A 2 -8.70 -12.74 -13.75
N ARG A 3 -9.71 -12.51 -14.60
CA ARG A 3 -10.77 -13.50 -14.92
C ARG A 3 -10.27 -14.82 -15.51
N LYS A 4 -9.18 -14.82 -16.30
CA LYS A 4 -8.63 -16.04 -16.93
C LYS A 4 -7.85 -16.96 -15.97
N ILE A 5 -7.46 -16.48 -14.80
CA ILE A 5 -6.70 -17.25 -13.81
C ILE A 5 -7.65 -18.04 -12.91
N VAL A 6 -8.83 -17.51 -12.65
CA VAL A 6 -9.84 -18.12 -11.77
C VAL A 6 -10.47 -19.38 -12.37
N ASP A 7 -10.55 -19.50 -13.70
CA ASP A 7 -11.25 -20.61 -14.36
C ASP A 7 -10.50 -21.96 -14.35
N ARG A 8 -9.28 -22.04 -13.80
CA ARG A 8 -8.47 -23.29 -13.86
C ARG A 8 -8.45 -24.18 -12.60
N HIS A 9 -8.89 -23.66 -11.42
CA HIS A 9 -8.90 -24.44 -10.18
C HIS A 9 -10.20 -24.18 -9.42
N GLN A 10 -11.25 -24.89 -9.80
CA GLN A 10 -12.62 -24.45 -9.49
C GLN A 10 -13.20 -24.91 -8.15
N ASP A 11 -12.59 -25.74 -7.32
CA ASP A 11 -13.34 -26.26 -6.16
C ASP A 11 -12.77 -26.01 -4.76
N ASP A 12 -11.50 -25.54 -4.59
CA ASP A 12 -10.94 -25.31 -3.23
C ASP A 12 -10.03 -24.08 -3.09
N CYS A 13 -9.90 -23.23 -4.11
CA CYS A 13 -9.03 -22.06 -4.02
C CYS A 13 -9.79 -20.80 -3.57
N PRO A 14 -9.26 -20.04 -2.59
CA PRO A 14 -9.89 -18.81 -2.14
C PRO A 14 -9.98 -17.79 -3.28
N GLU A 15 -11.07 -17.05 -3.35
CA GLU A 15 -11.26 -15.97 -4.32
C GLU A 15 -10.24 -14.85 -4.07
N VAL A 16 -9.46 -14.45 -5.10
CA VAL A 16 -8.54 -13.32 -5.01
C VAL A 16 -9.21 -12.07 -5.54
N ILE A 17 -9.36 -11.04 -4.71
CA ILE A 17 -10.09 -9.81 -5.06
C ILE A 17 -9.27 -8.56 -4.65
N ALA A 18 -9.27 -7.54 -5.51
CA ALA A 18 -8.70 -6.25 -5.15
C ALA A 18 -9.55 -5.56 -4.06
N ALA A 19 -8.89 -4.92 -3.08
CA ALA A 19 -9.54 -4.27 -1.95
C ALA A 19 -10.67 -3.30 -2.36
N GLN A 20 -10.46 -2.50 -3.40
CA GLN A 20 -11.50 -1.60 -3.90
C GLN A 20 -12.74 -2.38 -4.37
N THR A 21 -12.56 -3.47 -5.10
CA THR A 21 -13.67 -4.30 -5.57
C THR A 21 -14.39 -4.99 -4.42
N PHE A 22 -13.62 -5.49 -3.43
CA PHE A 22 -14.17 -6.06 -2.20
C PHE A 22 -15.05 -5.05 -1.46
N VAL A 23 -14.53 -3.83 -1.21
CA VAL A 23 -15.27 -2.75 -0.57
C VAL A 23 -16.58 -2.46 -1.28
N PHE A 24 -16.56 -2.31 -2.61
CA PHE A 24 -17.78 -2.04 -3.38
C PHE A 24 -18.77 -3.20 -3.39
N ARG A 25 -18.29 -4.43 -3.29
CA ARG A 25 -19.14 -5.63 -3.15
C ARG A 25 -19.86 -5.61 -1.80
N VAL A 26 -19.11 -5.42 -0.71
CA VAL A 26 -19.65 -5.44 0.67
C VAL A 26 -20.69 -4.35 0.91
N ILE A 27 -20.51 -3.16 0.35
CA ILE A 27 -21.46 -2.04 0.50
C ILE A 27 -22.50 -1.96 -0.64
N HIS A 28 -22.62 -3.00 -1.48
CA HIS A 28 -23.59 -3.09 -2.58
C HIS A 28 -23.50 -1.95 -3.61
N LEU A 29 -22.31 -1.40 -3.84
CA LEU A 29 -22.04 -0.36 -4.85
C LEU A 29 -21.29 -0.89 -6.09
N SER A 30 -21.33 -2.19 -6.37
CA SER A 30 -20.64 -2.82 -7.51
C SER A 30 -21.11 -2.31 -8.87
N TRP A 31 -22.32 -1.74 -8.93
CA TRP A 31 -22.91 -1.09 -10.12
C TRP A 31 -22.19 0.21 -10.50
N LEU A 32 -21.45 0.85 -9.59
CA LEU A 32 -20.73 2.10 -9.84
C LEU A 32 -19.53 1.84 -10.76
N LYS A 33 -19.63 2.13 -12.05
CA LYS A 33 -18.59 1.86 -13.05
C LYS A 33 -17.63 3.03 -13.29
N ASN A 34 -18.08 4.27 -13.04
CA ASN A 34 -17.28 5.46 -13.28
C ASN A 34 -16.07 5.52 -12.31
N ALA A 35 -14.86 5.57 -12.88
CA ALA A 35 -13.61 5.54 -12.09
C ALA A 35 -13.48 6.74 -11.13
N MET A 36 -13.90 7.94 -11.54
CA MET A 36 -13.85 9.13 -10.69
C MET A 36 -14.80 9.00 -9.51
N LEU A 37 -16.05 8.58 -9.76
CA LEU A 37 -17.04 8.36 -8.72
C LEU A 37 -16.60 7.24 -7.76
N ARG A 38 -16.01 6.17 -8.26
CA ARG A 38 -15.42 5.11 -7.43
C ARG A 38 -14.35 5.66 -6.51
N ARG A 39 -13.44 6.50 -7.02
CA ARG A 39 -12.40 7.14 -6.20
C ARG A 39 -12.99 8.01 -5.09
N ILE A 40 -14.01 8.81 -5.40
CA ILE A 40 -14.70 9.65 -4.42
C ILE A 40 -15.40 8.77 -3.38
N ALA A 41 -16.17 7.79 -3.82
CA ALA A 41 -16.87 6.86 -2.95
C ALA A 41 -15.90 6.11 -2.01
N THR A 42 -14.77 5.59 -2.52
CA THR A 42 -13.75 4.93 -1.70
C THR A 42 -13.21 5.85 -0.60
N ASN A 43 -12.97 7.14 -0.92
CA ASN A 43 -12.51 8.10 0.09
C ASN A 43 -13.58 8.34 1.18
N LEU A 44 -14.85 8.50 0.78
CA LEU A 44 -15.96 8.72 1.73
C LEU A 44 -16.20 7.48 2.61
N ILE A 45 -16.22 6.30 2.02
CA ILE A 45 -16.38 5.04 2.73
C ILE A 45 -15.26 4.87 3.75
N GLY A 46 -14.01 5.05 3.32
CA GLY A 46 -12.87 4.98 4.22
C GLY A 46 -12.98 5.97 5.38
N LEU A 47 -13.37 7.22 5.12
CA LEU A 47 -13.57 8.22 6.17
C LEU A 47 -14.68 7.81 7.15
N VAL A 48 -15.84 7.40 6.65
CA VAL A 48 -16.97 6.97 7.49
C VAL A 48 -16.59 5.77 8.36
N TYR A 49 -15.99 4.73 7.79
CA TYR A 49 -15.55 3.56 8.56
C TYR A 49 -14.45 3.89 9.56
N CYS A 50 -13.55 4.80 9.25
CA CYS A 50 -12.55 5.30 10.19
C CYS A 50 -13.21 6.00 11.38
N LEU A 51 -14.20 6.85 11.14
CA LEU A 51 -14.94 7.56 12.21
C LEU A 51 -15.75 6.60 13.07
N LEU A 52 -16.46 5.65 12.47
CA LEU A 52 -17.23 4.64 13.20
C LEU A 52 -16.37 3.75 14.08
N ASN A 53 -15.11 3.51 13.71
CA ASN A 53 -14.17 2.66 14.43
C ASN A 53 -13.00 3.45 15.03
N CYS A 54 -13.14 4.76 15.20
CA CYS A 54 -12.03 5.62 15.64
C CYS A 54 -11.42 5.17 16.96
N HIS A 55 -12.25 4.66 17.90
CA HIS A 55 -11.78 4.17 19.20
C HIS A 55 -10.72 3.07 19.12
N LYS A 56 -10.75 2.21 18.11
CA LYS A 56 -9.78 1.15 17.87
C LYS A 56 -8.47 1.68 17.29
N ASN A 57 -8.54 2.81 16.59
CA ASN A 57 -7.46 3.37 15.80
C ASN A 57 -6.88 4.66 16.42
N ILE A 58 -7.30 5.03 17.66
CA ILE A 58 -6.80 6.21 18.37
C ILE A 58 -5.28 6.30 18.38
N PRO A 59 -4.49 5.25 18.69
CA PRO A 59 -3.03 5.35 18.72
C PRO A 59 -2.45 5.78 17.38
N ILE A 60 -2.88 5.15 16.28
CA ILE A 60 -2.40 5.45 14.92
C ILE A 60 -2.79 6.86 14.50
N LEU A 61 -4.05 7.25 14.74
CA LEU A 61 -4.56 8.56 14.36
C LEU A 61 -3.85 9.67 15.15
N ASN A 62 -3.73 9.52 16.47
CA ASN A 62 -3.03 10.48 17.32
C ASN A 62 -1.56 10.60 16.93
N PHE A 63 -0.88 9.48 16.69
CA PHE A 63 0.49 9.49 16.23
C PHE A 63 0.61 10.25 14.89
N SER A 64 -0.20 9.85 13.91
CA SER A 64 -0.14 10.42 12.56
C SER A 64 -0.42 11.93 12.56
N PHE A 65 -1.44 12.38 13.27
CA PHE A 65 -1.76 13.80 13.35
C PHE A 65 -0.73 14.60 14.14
N ALA A 66 -0.22 14.06 15.25
CA ALA A 66 0.86 14.69 16.00
C ALA A 66 2.13 14.82 15.16
N TYR A 67 2.47 13.79 14.37
CA TYR A 67 3.61 13.83 13.46
C TYR A 67 3.42 14.88 12.34
N LEU A 68 2.25 14.89 11.69
CA LEU A 68 1.93 15.88 10.65
C LEU A 68 1.99 17.34 11.16
N LYS A 69 1.61 17.60 12.40
CA LYS A 69 1.75 18.93 13.01
C LYS A 69 3.20 19.37 13.17
N ARG A 70 4.10 18.42 13.46
CA ARG A 70 5.53 18.70 13.71
C ARG A 70 6.37 18.79 12.43
N LEU A 71 5.82 18.44 11.27
CA LEU A 71 6.53 18.56 10.01
C LEU A 71 7.01 20.01 9.80
N PRO A 72 8.19 20.20 9.18
CA PRO A 72 8.72 21.54 8.92
C PRO A 72 7.84 22.31 7.92
N SER A 73 7.92 23.63 7.96
CA SER A 73 7.12 24.54 7.09
C SER A 73 7.38 24.32 5.59
N THR A 74 8.48 23.67 5.22
CA THR A 74 8.79 23.25 3.85
C THR A 74 7.73 22.29 3.30
N ILE A 75 7.05 21.54 4.16
CA ILE A 75 5.93 20.68 3.79
C ILE A 75 4.63 21.47 3.88
N SER A 76 4.03 21.74 2.72
CA SER A 76 2.85 22.59 2.62
C SER A 76 1.65 22.03 3.41
N LEU A 77 0.78 22.95 3.88
CA LEU A 77 -0.45 22.56 4.57
C LEU A 77 -1.34 21.67 3.67
N ARG A 78 -1.37 21.95 2.36
CA ARG A 78 -2.11 21.13 1.38
C ARG A 78 -1.61 19.68 1.38
N GLU A 79 -0.31 19.48 1.44
CA GLU A 79 0.29 18.14 1.47
C GLU A 79 -0.03 17.43 2.79
N ARG A 80 0.07 18.12 3.92
CA ARG A 80 -0.32 17.54 5.23
C ARG A 80 -1.79 17.10 5.24
N ILE A 81 -2.70 17.90 4.69
CA ILE A 81 -4.12 17.55 4.55
C ILE A 81 -4.29 16.33 3.62
N LYS A 82 -3.55 16.29 2.49
CA LYS A 82 -3.56 15.13 1.58
C LYS A 82 -3.15 13.86 2.31
N ILE A 83 -2.08 13.90 3.09
CA ILE A 83 -1.59 12.75 3.87
C ILE A 83 -2.59 12.37 4.96
N ALA A 84 -3.10 13.34 5.73
CA ALA A 84 -4.12 13.09 6.75
C ALA A 84 -5.34 12.34 6.17
N ARG A 85 -5.82 12.77 4.99
CA ARG A 85 -6.91 12.09 4.28
C ARG A 85 -6.55 10.67 3.88
N ILE A 86 -5.31 10.42 3.44
CA ILE A 86 -4.84 9.07 3.09
C ILE A 86 -4.81 8.18 4.34
N VAL A 87 -4.32 8.69 5.46
CA VAL A 87 -4.32 7.96 6.74
C VAL A 87 -5.73 7.57 7.14
N LEU A 88 -6.67 8.51 7.16
CA LEU A 88 -8.07 8.25 7.50
C LEU A 88 -8.71 7.22 6.56
N ARG A 89 -8.52 7.40 5.24
CA ARG A 89 -9.06 6.48 4.23
C ARG A 89 -8.52 5.06 4.43
N ASN A 90 -7.21 4.91 4.54
CA ASN A 90 -6.59 3.58 4.62
C ASN A 90 -6.96 2.88 5.92
N THR A 91 -7.02 3.63 7.03
CA THR A 91 -7.51 3.12 8.32
C THR A 91 -8.95 2.60 8.20
N GLY A 92 -9.85 3.37 7.61
CA GLY A 92 -11.25 2.96 7.48
C GLY A 92 -11.46 1.81 6.50
N ILE A 93 -10.75 1.79 5.36
CA ILE A 93 -10.80 0.66 4.42
C ILE A 93 -10.30 -0.63 5.08
N TYR A 94 -9.22 -0.55 5.84
CA TYR A 94 -8.72 -1.71 6.59
C TYR A 94 -9.75 -2.22 7.60
N GLU A 95 -10.39 -1.34 8.38
CA GLU A 95 -11.43 -1.73 9.34
C GLU A 95 -12.64 -2.37 8.65
N LEU A 96 -13.01 -1.87 7.45
CA LEU A 96 -14.07 -2.48 6.65
C LEU A 96 -13.67 -3.89 6.22
N ILE A 97 -12.48 -4.04 5.65
CA ILE A 97 -11.99 -5.37 5.22
C ILE A 97 -11.98 -6.32 6.42
N ARG A 98 -11.35 -5.93 7.53
CA ARG A 98 -11.27 -6.75 8.75
C ARG A 98 -12.64 -7.17 9.31
N ARG A 99 -13.66 -6.33 9.14
CA ARG A 99 -15.02 -6.61 9.60
C ARG A 99 -15.74 -7.64 8.75
N TYR A 100 -15.49 -7.63 7.44
CA TYR A 100 -16.22 -8.43 6.45
C TYR A 100 -15.36 -9.49 5.79
N ASP A 101 -14.10 -9.62 6.23
CA ASP A 101 -13.19 -10.64 5.73
C ASP A 101 -13.76 -12.04 5.99
N SER A 102 -13.66 -12.89 4.97
CA SER A 102 -14.03 -14.31 5.04
C SER A 102 -12.80 -15.17 4.77
N LYS A 103 -12.78 -16.38 5.33
CA LYS A 103 -11.69 -17.33 5.11
C LYS A 103 -11.57 -17.80 3.65
N GLU A 104 -12.57 -17.52 2.85
CA GLU A 104 -12.68 -17.94 1.44
C GLU A 104 -12.17 -16.86 0.48
N THR A 105 -11.77 -15.68 0.98
CA THR A 105 -11.40 -14.54 0.13
C THR A 105 -10.01 -14.01 0.50
N ILE A 106 -9.14 -13.86 -0.49
CA ILE A 106 -7.86 -13.15 -0.36
C ILE A 106 -8.06 -11.72 -0.87
N VAL A 107 -7.95 -10.74 0.02
CA VAL A 107 -8.09 -9.32 -0.34
C VAL A 107 -6.70 -8.71 -0.58
N VAL A 108 -6.43 -8.30 -1.80
CA VAL A 108 -5.17 -7.66 -2.18
C VAL A 108 -5.30 -6.14 -2.08
N LEU A 109 -4.44 -5.53 -1.24
CA LEU A 109 -4.36 -4.07 -1.08
C LEU A 109 -3.13 -3.53 -1.82
N ASP A 110 -3.33 -2.69 -2.82
CA ASP A 110 -2.25 -1.99 -3.51
C ASP A 110 -1.67 -0.87 -2.63
N GLU A 111 -2.53 -0.09 -1.99
CA GLU A 111 -2.16 0.96 -1.02
C GLU A 111 -2.69 0.62 0.38
N GLY A 112 -2.06 -0.35 1.04
CA GLY A 112 -2.47 -0.79 2.37
C GLY A 112 -1.94 0.07 3.53
N PHE A 113 -2.05 -0.45 4.74
CA PHE A 113 -1.63 0.23 5.96
C PHE A 113 -0.13 0.56 5.96
N LEU A 114 0.72 -0.33 5.47
CA LEU A 114 2.16 -0.11 5.41
C LEU A 114 2.54 1.08 4.51
N GLN A 115 1.71 1.41 3.54
CA GLN A 115 1.91 2.58 2.70
C GLN A 115 1.76 3.91 3.47
N ILE A 116 1.04 3.92 4.60
CA ILE A 116 0.95 5.09 5.48
C ILE A 116 2.35 5.49 5.98
N VAL A 117 3.20 4.52 6.27
CA VAL A 117 4.60 4.77 6.70
C VAL A 117 5.35 5.55 5.63
N HIS A 118 5.24 5.12 4.36
CA HIS A 118 5.84 5.86 3.24
C HIS A 118 5.29 7.28 3.13
N TYR A 119 3.99 7.48 3.24
CA TYR A 119 3.38 8.82 3.14
C TYR A 119 3.79 9.74 4.28
N LEU A 120 3.96 9.23 5.50
CA LEU A 120 4.35 10.03 6.66
C LEU A 120 5.84 10.37 6.69
N PHE A 121 6.72 9.47 6.27
CA PHE A 121 8.15 9.60 6.54
C PHE A 121 9.03 9.86 5.32
N VAL A 122 8.53 9.68 4.09
CA VAL A 122 9.36 9.86 2.90
C VAL A 122 9.12 11.22 2.27
N TYR A 123 10.12 12.08 2.32
CA TYR A 123 10.16 13.43 1.73
C TYR A 123 11.50 13.65 1.02
N GLU A 124 11.53 14.51 -0.01
CA GLU A 124 12.79 14.90 -0.67
C GLU A 124 13.66 15.79 0.23
N SER A 125 13.01 16.61 1.04
CA SER A 125 13.63 17.70 1.81
C SER A 125 14.02 17.31 3.24
N MET A 126 13.71 16.10 3.69
CA MET A 126 13.90 15.68 5.07
C MET A 126 14.21 14.18 5.15
N ALA A 127 15.28 13.83 5.85
CA ALA A 127 15.58 12.44 6.15
C ALA A 127 14.51 11.81 7.06
N PRO A 128 14.19 10.52 6.90
CA PRO A 128 13.21 9.85 7.74
C PRO A 128 13.70 9.69 9.19
N ASP A 129 12.82 9.94 10.14
CA ASP A 129 13.08 9.63 11.55
C ASP A 129 12.74 8.15 11.82
N ILE A 130 13.75 7.29 11.74
CA ILE A 130 13.61 5.84 11.89
C ILE A 130 13.00 5.44 13.23
N LYS A 131 13.29 6.18 14.32
CA LYS A 131 12.68 5.91 15.63
C LYS A 131 11.16 6.13 15.61
N GLN A 132 10.72 7.13 14.87
CA GLN A 132 9.28 7.38 14.71
C GLN A 132 8.64 6.37 13.74
N VAL A 133 9.38 5.89 12.74
CA VAL A 133 8.95 4.78 11.88
C VAL A 133 8.67 3.54 12.73
N ASP A 134 9.62 3.10 13.56
CA ASP A 134 9.45 1.95 14.46
C ASP A 134 8.28 2.13 15.42
N LYS A 135 8.14 3.34 15.99
CA LYS A 135 7.02 3.66 16.86
C LYS A 135 5.66 3.57 16.16
N LEU A 136 5.57 3.97 14.89
CA LEU A 136 4.34 3.80 14.12
C LEU A 136 4.10 2.33 13.81
N LEU A 137 5.14 1.58 13.41
CA LEU A 137 5.04 0.15 13.09
C LEU A 137 4.48 -0.68 14.24
N SER A 138 4.86 -0.36 15.48
CA SER A 138 4.31 -1.04 16.67
C SER A 138 2.82 -0.77 16.92
N GLN A 139 2.21 0.17 16.19
CA GLN A 139 0.81 0.56 16.36
C GLN A 139 -0.09 0.15 15.19
N ILE A 140 0.50 -0.10 14.01
CA ILE A 140 -0.27 -0.47 12.83
C ILE A 140 -0.53 -1.99 12.78
N PRO A 141 -1.72 -2.39 12.36
CA PRO A 141 -2.01 -3.80 12.15
C PRO A 141 -1.24 -4.30 10.93
N ILE A 142 -0.56 -5.42 11.09
CA ILE A 142 0.19 -6.06 10.01
C ILE A 142 -0.73 -7.01 9.25
N PRO A 143 -0.79 -6.94 7.91
CA PRO A 143 -1.58 -7.87 7.10
C PRO A 143 -1.00 -9.29 7.18
N ASP A 144 -1.78 -10.31 6.77
CA ASP A 144 -1.35 -11.72 6.79
C ASP A 144 -0.15 -11.99 5.87
N ALA A 145 -0.03 -11.25 4.77
CA ALA A 145 1.12 -11.29 3.88
C ALA A 145 1.49 -9.88 3.40
N VAL A 146 2.79 -9.63 3.25
CA VAL A 146 3.37 -8.39 2.73
C VAL A 146 4.19 -8.71 1.49
N ILE A 147 3.80 -8.15 0.35
CA ILE A 147 4.55 -8.30 -0.90
C ILE A 147 5.36 -7.05 -1.12
N LEU A 148 6.68 -7.19 -1.14
CA LEU A 148 7.61 -6.11 -1.43
C LEU A 148 8.17 -6.27 -2.84
N LEU A 149 7.81 -5.34 -3.73
CA LEU A 149 8.42 -5.22 -5.05
C LEU A 149 9.71 -4.41 -4.95
N SER A 150 10.85 -5.02 -5.20
CA SER A 150 12.16 -4.37 -5.17
C SER A 150 12.71 -4.16 -6.58
N ALA A 151 13.45 -3.06 -6.75
CA ALA A 151 14.22 -2.78 -7.94
C ALA A 151 15.53 -2.05 -7.57
N PRO A 152 16.60 -2.14 -8.36
CA PRO A 152 17.81 -1.37 -8.13
C PRO A 152 17.51 0.14 -8.07
N LYS A 153 18.24 0.85 -7.20
CA LYS A 153 18.07 2.31 -7.02
C LYS A 153 18.10 3.08 -8.34
N ARG A 154 18.98 2.69 -9.26
CA ARG A 154 19.05 3.30 -10.60
C ARG A 154 17.73 3.16 -11.37
N VAL A 155 17.13 1.98 -11.36
CA VAL A 155 15.86 1.72 -12.07
C VAL A 155 14.71 2.51 -11.42
N LEU A 156 14.68 2.58 -10.09
CA LEU A 156 13.68 3.40 -9.37
C LEU A 156 13.82 4.88 -9.74
N LYS A 157 15.05 5.40 -9.83
CA LYS A 157 15.35 6.78 -10.25
C LYS A 157 14.85 7.05 -11.67
N GLU A 158 15.23 6.21 -12.63
CA GLU A 158 14.82 6.32 -14.02
C GLU A 158 13.29 6.31 -14.16
N ARG A 159 12.61 5.37 -13.50
CA ARG A 159 11.13 5.28 -13.50
C ARG A 159 10.46 6.50 -12.85
N THR A 160 11.02 7.01 -11.77
CA THR A 160 10.48 8.18 -11.07
C THR A 160 10.65 9.45 -11.89
N LEU A 161 11.79 9.64 -12.54
CA LEU A 161 12.04 10.76 -13.46
C LEU A 161 11.08 10.70 -14.67
N ALA A 162 10.92 9.52 -15.26
CA ALA A 162 10.06 9.34 -16.45
C ALA A 162 8.56 9.60 -16.15
N ARG A 163 8.06 9.16 -14.99
CA ARG A 163 6.65 9.35 -14.60
C ARG A 163 6.35 10.70 -13.98
N GLY A 164 7.36 11.36 -13.43
CA GLY A 164 7.16 12.43 -12.46
C GLY A 164 6.61 11.91 -11.13
N HIS A 165 6.66 12.74 -10.11
CA HIS A 165 6.11 12.42 -8.79
C HIS A 165 5.60 13.69 -8.10
N ASP A 166 4.35 13.68 -7.65
CA ASP A 166 3.65 14.85 -7.07
C ASP A 166 4.37 15.50 -5.88
N ARG A 167 5.23 14.76 -5.18
CA ARG A 167 5.92 15.17 -3.95
C ARG A 167 7.38 15.54 -4.19
N ILE A 168 7.82 15.57 -5.43
CA ILE A 168 9.18 15.90 -5.83
C ILE A 168 9.14 17.11 -6.74
N LYS A 169 10.05 18.05 -6.56
CA LYS A 169 10.17 19.20 -7.46
C LYS A 169 10.48 18.73 -8.88
N ALA A 170 9.67 19.14 -9.83
CA ALA A 170 9.80 18.73 -11.22
C ALA A 170 11.21 19.04 -11.75
N GLY A 171 11.83 18.04 -12.41
CA GLY A 171 13.11 18.16 -13.09
C GLY A 171 14.36 18.07 -12.20
N SER A 172 14.26 17.99 -10.86
CA SER A 172 15.42 17.84 -9.99
C SER A 172 15.83 16.39 -9.82
N SER A 173 16.94 16.01 -10.46
CA SER A 173 17.56 14.69 -10.31
C SER A 173 18.02 14.42 -8.87
N GLU A 174 18.48 15.46 -8.17
CA GLU A 174 18.93 15.39 -6.77
C GLU A 174 17.75 15.17 -5.82
N ALA A 175 16.63 15.88 -6.04
CA ALA A 175 15.42 15.68 -5.26
C ALA A 175 14.85 14.26 -5.43
N VAL A 176 14.88 13.71 -6.65
CA VAL A 176 14.50 12.32 -6.93
C VAL A 176 15.42 11.35 -6.21
N GLU A 177 16.74 11.61 -6.25
CA GLU A 177 17.75 10.78 -5.58
C GLU A 177 17.56 10.75 -4.07
N ALA A 178 17.35 11.92 -3.44
CA ALA A 178 17.08 12.04 -2.01
C ALA A 178 15.80 11.32 -1.64
N PHE A 179 14.72 11.56 -2.37
CA PHE A 179 13.42 10.91 -2.13
C PHE A 179 13.50 9.38 -2.18
N ILE A 180 14.18 8.83 -3.20
CA ILE A 180 14.36 7.38 -3.34
C ILE A 180 15.25 6.82 -2.24
N SER A 181 16.33 7.52 -1.86
CA SER A 181 17.18 7.09 -0.75
C SER A 181 16.42 7.01 0.56
N HIS A 182 15.62 8.04 0.87
CA HIS A 182 14.77 8.05 2.06
C HIS A 182 13.68 6.96 2.01
N ALA A 183 13.09 6.70 0.83
CA ALA A 183 12.14 5.61 0.67
C ALA A 183 12.79 4.25 0.94
N LEU A 184 13.97 4.01 0.38
CA LEU A 184 14.71 2.76 0.62
C LEU A 184 15.06 2.58 2.09
N GLU A 185 15.50 3.64 2.79
CA GLU A 185 15.79 3.60 4.23
C GLU A 185 14.56 3.21 5.05
N VAL A 186 13.40 3.81 4.75
CA VAL A 186 12.13 3.45 5.40
C VAL A 186 11.75 1.99 5.10
N PHE A 187 11.90 1.52 3.86
CA PHE A 187 11.60 0.13 3.51
C PHE A 187 12.57 -0.88 4.13
N GLU A 188 13.84 -0.52 4.33
CA GLU A 188 14.77 -1.38 5.09
C GLU A 188 14.33 -1.48 6.56
N CYS A 189 13.89 -0.39 7.19
CA CYS A 189 13.31 -0.42 8.52
C CYS A 189 12.08 -1.33 8.58
N LEU A 190 11.16 -1.22 7.61
CA LEU A 190 10.00 -2.12 7.50
C LEU A 190 10.42 -3.59 7.43
N LYS A 191 11.42 -3.93 6.61
CA LYS A 191 11.93 -5.31 6.47
C LYS A 191 12.60 -5.83 7.74
N ALA A 192 13.18 -4.95 8.53
CA ALA A 192 13.84 -5.29 9.79
C ALA A 192 12.85 -5.61 10.91
N SER A 193 11.59 -5.12 10.84
CA SER A 193 10.54 -5.42 11.82
C SER A 193 10.26 -6.93 11.86
N PRO A 194 10.34 -7.58 13.03
CA PRO A 194 10.13 -9.03 13.16
C PRO A 194 8.75 -9.48 12.64
N GLU A 195 7.71 -8.71 12.92
CA GLU A 195 6.33 -9.02 12.55
C GLU A 195 6.13 -8.96 11.03
N ILE A 196 6.75 -7.98 10.37
CA ILE A 196 6.70 -7.87 8.91
C ILE A 196 7.55 -8.95 8.27
N ARG A 197 8.76 -9.19 8.79
CA ARG A 197 9.71 -10.16 8.25
C ARG A 197 9.13 -11.57 8.14
N GLN A 198 8.34 -11.98 9.12
CA GLN A 198 7.67 -13.29 9.11
C GLN A 198 6.62 -13.45 8.00
N ARG A 199 6.11 -12.34 7.48
CA ARG A 199 5.02 -12.28 6.48
C ARG A 199 5.47 -11.72 5.14
N LEU A 200 6.78 -11.44 5.00
CA LEU A 200 7.35 -10.74 3.86
C LEU A 200 7.65 -11.70 2.71
N VAL A 201 7.08 -11.42 1.55
CA VAL A 201 7.42 -12.02 0.28
C VAL A 201 8.12 -10.97 -0.59
N ALA A 202 9.42 -11.14 -0.82
CA ALA A 202 10.19 -10.23 -1.66
C ALA A 202 10.17 -10.70 -3.12
N VAL A 203 9.79 -9.80 -4.02
CA VAL A 203 9.77 -10.04 -5.47
C VAL A 203 10.67 -9.03 -6.16
N ASN A 204 11.64 -9.50 -6.93
CA ASN A 204 12.51 -8.64 -7.72
C ASN A 204 11.86 -8.28 -9.06
N SER A 205 11.59 -7.00 -9.27
CA SER A 205 11.02 -6.50 -10.53
C SER A 205 12.09 -6.12 -11.57
N CYS A 206 13.19 -6.87 -11.61
CA CYS A 206 14.33 -6.58 -12.50
C CYS A 206 14.26 -7.23 -13.89
N SER A 207 13.18 -7.88 -14.26
CA SER A 207 13.01 -8.41 -15.61
C SER A 207 12.78 -7.25 -16.59
N ASN A 208 13.83 -6.97 -17.38
CA ASN A 208 13.89 -6.13 -18.58
C ASN A 208 13.28 -4.72 -18.50
N VAL A 209 14.21 -3.74 -18.56
CA VAL A 209 13.92 -2.34 -18.87
C VAL A 209 13.34 -2.26 -20.29
N GLN A 210 12.06 -2.53 -20.45
CA GLN A 210 11.29 -2.03 -21.58
C GLN A 210 10.35 -0.96 -21.08
N PRO A 211 10.18 0.17 -21.81
CA PRO A 211 9.21 1.18 -21.44
C PRO A 211 7.84 0.50 -21.33
N PHE A 212 7.05 0.90 -20.36
CA PHE A 212 5.71 0.43 -20.09
C PHE A 212 4.83 0.56 -21.33
N VAL A 213 4.96 -0.37 -22.27
CA VAL A 213 3.94 -0.64 -23.26
C VAL A 213 3.07 -1.71 -22.62
N THR A 214 1.82 -1.36 -22.44
CA THR A 214 0.76 -2.17 -21.82
C THR A 214 0.42 -3.41 -22.65
N ASN A 215 1.35 -4.32 -22.89
CA ASN A 215 1.10 -5.56 -23.58
C ASN A 215 1.89 -6.72 -22.98
N GLY A 216 1.25 -7.51 -22.19
CA GLY A 216 1.33 -8.96 -22.27
C GLY A 216 2.16 -9.70 -21.24
N ASP A 217 3.19 -9.13 -20.56
CA ASP A 217 4.15 -9.95 -19.79
C ASP A 217 4.09 -9.79 -18.25
N GLN A 218 3.16 -8.99 -17.74
CA GLN A 218 2.87 -8.90 -16.30
C GLN A 218 2.22 -10.19 -15.74
N SER A 219 1.83 -11.13 -16.60
CA SER A 219 1.12 -12.34 -16.18
C SER A 219 2.00 -13.32 -15.39
N SER A 220 3.30 -13.38 -15.66
CA SER A 220 4.19 -14.33 -14.99
C SER A 220 4.50 -13.92 -13.54
N ASP A 221 4.75 -12.64 -13.30
CA ASP A 221 5.06 -12.13 -11.94
C ASP A 221 3.81 -12.12 -11.06
N VAL A 222 2.66 -11.75 -11.62
CA VAL A 222 1.38 -11.80 -10.90
C VAL A 222 0.98 -13.25 -10.60
N ASN A 223 1.15 -14.18 -11.54
CA ASN A 223 0.89 -15.60 -11.33
C ASN A 223 1.80 -16.18 -10.26
N ARG A 224 3.09 -15.83 -10.27
CA ARG A 224 4.04 -16.24 -9.24
C ARG A 224 3.69 -15.69 -7.86
N ILE A 225 3.24 -14.43 -7.77
CA ILE A 225 2.76 -13.84 -6.52
C ILE A 225 1.52 -14.60 -6.01
N ILE A 226 0.57 -14.89 -6.89
CA ILE A 226 -0.64 -15.65 -6.56
C ILE A 226 -0.30 -17.06 -6.11
N GLU A 227 0.60 -17.78 -6.79
CA GLU A 227 1.06 -19.09 -6.40
C GLU A 227 1.74 -19.09 -5.03
N ILE A 228 2.58 -18.09 -4.73
CA ILE A 228 3.22 -17.92 -3.43
C ILE A 228 2.18 -17.64 -2.33
N LEU A 229 1.17 -16.80 -2.59
CA LEU A 229 0.10 -16.52 -1.65
C LEU A 229 -0.76 -17.74 -1.37
N ILE A 230 -1.12 -18.50 -2.40
CA ILE A 230 -1.91 -19.71 -2.27
C ILE A 230 -1.11 -20.79 -1.51
N SER A 231 0.14 -21.03 -1.87
CA SER A 231 1.00 -22.00 -1.18
C SER A 231 1.29 -21.58 0.27
N GLY A 232 1.54 -20.30 0.53
CA GLY A 232 1.75 -19.79 1.88
C GLY A 232 0.51 -19.88 2.78
N CYS A 233 -0.69 -19.67 2.24
CA CYS A 233 -1.95 -19.87 2.96
C CYS A 233 -2.25 -21.34 3.29
N ILE A 234 -1.82 -22.27 2.43
CA ILE A 234 -2.02 -23.72 2.65
C ILE A 234 -1.06 -24.26 3.72
N TYR A 235 0.19 -23.79 3.77
CA TYR A 235 1.22 -24.31 4.68
C TYR A 235 1.39 -23.52 5.98
N GLY A 236 0.83 -22.31 6.10
CA GLY A 236 0.96 -21.46 7.29
C GLY A 236 -0.07 -21.69 8.39
N ARG A 237 -0.92 -22.73 8.29
CA ARG A 237 -1.98 -23.06 9.28
C ARG A 237 -1.85 -24.49 9.84
N ALA A 238 -0.62 -24.93 10.08
CA ALA A 238 -0.38 -26.12 10.91
C ALA A 238 -0.07 -25.71 12.35
#